data_e60653a6a257e165e6cafbfa06c255af
#
_entry.id   e60653a6a257e165e6cafbfa06c255af
#
_cell.length_a   1.000
_cell.length_b   1.000
_cell.length_c   1.000
_cell.angle_alpha   90.00
_cell.angle_beta   90.00
_cell.angle_gamma   90.00
#
_symmetry.space_group_name_H-M   'P 1'
#
loop_
_entity.id
_entity.type
_entity.pdbx_description
1 polymer ?
#
loop_
_entity_poly.entity_id
_entity_poly.type
_entity_poly.pdbx_seq_one_letter_code
_entity_poly.pdbx_strand_id
1 'polypeptide(L)'
;GPMPAAVLYTHSKFVQENPNTTQALANAMVHALRWLTKAGPSDIVKTVPESYLLGDRALYLAAWENVRQAISPDGLMPEAGPATALRMLKTFEPSLADKSIDLAKTYTNAFARRADVKYS
;
A
#
# COMPACT_ATOMS: atom_id res chain seq x y z
N GLY A 1 7.88 7.40 13.01
CA GLY A 1 6.87 6.35 12.95
C GLY A 1 6.56 5.95 11.52
N PRO A 2 5.76 4.91 11.29
CA PRO A 2 5.42 4.47 9.94
C PRO A 2 4.67 5.58 9.19
N MET A 3 5.05 5.78 7.91
CA MET A 3 4.44 6.76 7.03
C MET A 3 3.92 6.05 5.78
N PRO A 4 2.60 5.90 5.62
CA PRO A 4 2.03 5.30 4.42
C PRO A 4 2.35 6.17 3.19
N ALA A 5 3.06 5.59 2.22
CA ALA A 5 3.47 6.32 1.01
C ALA A 5 2.57 6.02 -0.18
N ALA A 6 2.13 4.77 -0.32
CA ALA A 6 1.24 4.34 -1.39
C ALA A 6 0.11 3.49 -0.82
N VAL A 7 -1.11 3.78 -1.23
CA VAL A 7 -2.31 3.10 -0.75
C VAL A 7 -3.31 2.92 -1.90
N LEU A 8 -4.13 1.88 -1.82
CA LEU A 8 -5.32 1.77 -2.66
C LEU A 8 -6.43 2.59 -2.01
N TYR A 9 -7.01 3.54 -2.73
CA TYR A 9 -8.04 4.42 -2.18
C TYR A 9 -9.20 4.62 -3.14
N THR A 10 -10.35 4.95 -2.55
CA THR A 10 -11.57 5.30 -3.28
C THR A 10 -12.51 6.09 -2.36
N HIS A 11 -13.67 6.48 -2.89
CA HIS A 11 -14.71 7.11 -2.08
C HIS A 11 -15.44 6.09 -1.20
N SER A 12 -15.86 6.50 -0.02
CA SER A 12 -16.65 5.66 0.90
C SER A 12 -17.92 5.14 0.23
N LYS A 13 -18.58 5.94 -0.60
CA LYS A 13 -19.76 5.54 -1.37
C LYS A 13 -19.47 4.35 -2.29
N PHE A 14 -18.32 4.35 -2.97
CA PHE A 14 -17.93 3.23 -3.82
C PHE A 14 -17.82 1.94 -3.02
N VAL A 15 -17.16 2.00 -1.86
CA VAL A 15 -16.97 0.83 -0.97
C VAL A 15 -18.34 0.30 -0.50
N GLN A 16 -19.25 1.17 -0.12
CA GLN A 16 -20.59 0.80 0.35
C GLN A 16 -21.44 0.17 -0.75
N GLU A 17 -21.39 0.73 -1.96
CA GLU A 17 -22.19 0.26 -3.10
C GLU A 17 -21.57 -0.93 -3.83
N ASN A 18 -20.24 -1.10 -3.74
CA ASN A 18 -19.49 -2.13 -4.46
C ASN A 18 -18.55 -2.93 -3.53
N PRO A 19 -19.07 -3.57 -2.48
CA PRO A 19 -18.23 -4.28 -1.51
C PRO A 19 -17.50 -5.47 -2.13
N ASN A 20 -18.11 -6.17 -3.09
CA ASN A 20 -17.49 -7.31 -3.76
C ASN A 20 -16.33 -6.89 -4.68
N THR A 21 -16.50 -5.79 -5.41
CA THR A 21 -15.42 -5.22 -6.24
C THR A 21 -14.28 -4.72 -5.37
N THR A 22 -14.59 -4.05 -4.27
CA THR A 22 -13.59 -3.58 -3.30
C THR A 22 -12.81 -4.75 -2.73
N GLN A 23 -13.48 -5.84 -2.37
CA GLN A 23 -12.82 -7.05 -1.86
C GLN A 23 -11.93 -7.69 -2.93
N ALA A 24 -12.37 -7.75 -4.18
CA ALA A 24 -11.56 -8.30 -5.28
C ALA A 24 -10.27 -7.49 -5.50
N LEU A 25 -10.36 -6.17 -5.44
CA LEU A 25 -9.19 -5.29 -5.54
C LEU A 25 -8.23 -5.49 -4.36
N ALA A 26 -8.74 -5.55 -3.14
CA ALA A 26 -7.94 -5.83 -1.95
C ALA A 26 -7.26 -7.21 -2.03
N ASN A 27 -7.99 -8.23 -2.49
CA ASN A 27 -7.43 -9.57 -2.71
C ASN A 27 -6.26 -9.55 -3.70
N ALA A 28 -6.40 -8.84 -4.81
CA ALA A 28 -5.35 -8.73 -5.81
C ALA A 28 -4.09 -8.05 -5.23
N MET A 29 -4.27 -6.98 -4.47
CA MET A 29 -3.16 -6.28 -3.83
C MET A 29 -2.46 -7.14 -2.79
N VAL A 30 -3.20 -7.80 -1.91
CA VAL A 30 -2.61 -8.67 -0.88
C VAL A 30 -1.90 -9.87 -1.51
N HIS A 31 -2.47 -10.46 -2.57
CA HIS A 31 -1.81 -11.52 -3.32
C HIS A 31 -0.47 -11.06 -3.91
N ALA A 32 -0.44 -9.89 -4.53
CA ALA A 32 0.80 -9.31 -5.05
C ALA A 32 1.84 -9.05 -3.94
N LEU A 33 1.42 -8.51 -2.80
CA LEU A 33 2.30 -8.28 -1.66
C LEU A 33 2.87 -9.58 -1.10
N ARG A 34 2.07 -10.62 -0.98
CA ARG A 34 2.54 -11.95 -0.58
C ARG A 34 3.54 -12.55 -1.56
N TRP A 35 3.30 -12.37 -2.85
CA TRP A 35 4.25 -12.78 -3.87
C TRP A 35 5.58 -12.01 -3.74
N LEU A 36 5.52 -10.69 -3.55
CA LEU A 36 6.70 -9.84 -3.38
C LEU A 36 7.58 -10.23 -2.19
N THR A 37 6.98 -10.70 -1.09
CA THR A 37 7.76 -11.16 0.06
C THR A 37 8.63 -12.38 -0.24
N LYS A 38 8.25 -13.18 -1.24
CA LYS A 38 8.93 -14.42 -1.64
C LYS A 38 9.76 -14.26 -2.91
N ALA A 39 9.51 -13.20 -3.69
CA ALA A 39 10.14 -13.00 -4.99
C ALA A 39 11.65 -12.76 -4.85
N GLY A 40 12.41 -13.46 -5.66
CA GLY A 40 13.84 -13.23 -5.85
C GLY A 40 14.13 -12.29 -7.02
N PRO A 41 15.40 -11.90 -7.24
CA PRO A 41 15.78 -11.01 -8.33
C PRO A 41 15.34 -11.51 -9.72
N SER A 42 15.43 -12.80 -9.98
CA SER A 42 15.00 -13.40 -11.25
C SER A 42 13.50 -13.25 -11.48
N ASP A 43 12.68 -13.39 -10.42
CA ASP A 43 11.23 -13.23 -10.51
C ASP A 43 10.86 -11.80 -10.83
N ILE A 44 11.52 -10.84 -10.21
CA ILE A 44 11.33 -9.41 -10.44
C ILE A 44 11.64 -9.06 -11.89
N VAL A 45 12.79 -9.47 -12.41
CA VAL A 45 13.21 -9.18 -13.79
C VAL A 45 12.25 -9.77 -14.82
N LYS A 46 11.71 -10.96 -14.57
CA LYS A 46 10.76 -11.62 -15.48
C LYS A 46 9.36 -10.98 -15.45
N THR A 47 8.98 -10.39 -14.33
CA THR A 47 7.63 -9.88 -14.11
C THR A 47 7.50 -8.40 -14.46
N VAL A 48 8.54 -7.62 -14.17
CA VAL A 48 8.52 -6.17 -14.44
C VAL A 48 8.67 -5.91 -15.95
N PRO A 49 7.80 -5.07 -16.55
CA PRO A 49 7.96 -4.70 -17.96
C PRO A 49 9.34 -4.10 -18.24
N GLU A 50 9.91 -4.43 -19.38
CA GLU A 50 11.27 -4.01 -19.77
C GLU A 50 11.46 -2.49 -19.70
N SER A 51 10.43 -1.72 -20.05
CA SER A 51 10.45 -0.25 -19.98
C SER A 51 10.71 0.31 -18.59
N TYR A 52 10.37 -0.43 -17.53
CA TYR A 52 10.64 -0.02 -16.14
C TYR A 52 12.08 -0.32 -15.69
N LEU A 53 12.79 -1.20 -16.40
CA LEU A 53 14.17 -1.56 -16.06
C LEU A 53 15.18 -0.48 -16.48
N LEU A 54 14.74 0.51 -17.25
CA LEU A 54 15.54 1.65 -17.72
C LEU A 54 16.87 1.28 -18.39
N GLY A 55 16.94 0.09 -18.99
CA GLY A 55 18.14 -0.42 -19.64
C GLY A 55 19.25 -0.89 -18.70
N ASP A 56 19.05 -0.82 -17.39
CA ASP A 56 20.01 -1.28 -16.38
C ASP A 56 19.32 -2.16 -15.32
N ARG A 57 19.33 -3.45 -15.57
CA ARG A 57 18.72 -4.45 -14.68
C ARG A 57 19.41 -4.50 -13.31
N ALA A 58 20.72 -4.33 -13.28
CA ALA A 58 21.47 -4.39 -12.02
C ALA A 58 21.10 -3.20 -11.12
N LEU A 59 21.01 -2.00 -11.67
CA LEU A 59 20.59 -0.81 -10.94
C LEU A 59 19.14 -0.95 -10.44
N TYR A 60 18.24 -1.46 -11.29
CA TYR A 60 16.85 -1.70 -10.89
C TYR A 60 16.74 -2.67 -9.72
N LEU A 61 17.47 -3.80 -9.79
CA LEU A 61 17.48 -4.80 -8.71
C LEU A 61 18.06 -4.25 -7.41
N ALA A 62 19.13 -3.45 -7.49
CA ALA A 62 19.71 -2.81 -6.32
C ALA A 62 18.72 -1.83 -5.67
N ALA A 63 18.01 -1.03 -6.48
CA ALA A 63 16.96 -0.13 -6.00
C ALA A 63 15.79 -0.91 -5.35
N TRP A 64 15.35 -2.00 -5.99
CA TRP A 64 14.30 -2.86 -5.46
C TRP A 64 14.70 -3.47 -4.10
N GLU A 65 15.92 -3.99 -3.96
CA GLU A 65 16.40 -4.56 -2.70
C GLU A 65 16.39 -3.53 -1.56
N ASN A 66 16.74 -2.28 -1.87
CA ASN A 66 16.71 -1.20 -0.88
C ASN A 66 15.29 -0.82 -0.43
N VAL A 67 14.29 -0.92 -1.31
CA VAL A 67 12.92 -0.51 -0.99
C VAL A 67 12.02 -1.66 -0.54
N ARG A 68 12.41 -2.91 -0.75
CA ARG A 68 11.54 -4.07 -0.44
C ARG A 68 11.07 -4.13 1.01
N GLN A 69 11.90 -3.65 1.94
CA GLN A 69 11.53 -3.62 3.36
C GLN A 69 10.44 -2.59 3.68
N ALA A 70 10.23 -1.60 2.80
CA ALA A 70 9.17 -0.62 2.94
C ALA A 70 7.81 -1.12 2.39
N ILE A 71 7.82 -2.25 1.68
CA ILE A 71 6.60 -2.84 1.12
C ILE A 71 5.87 -3.60 2.21
N SER A 72 4.57 -3.30 2.38
CA SER A 72 3.74 -4.01 3.35
C SER A 72 3.68 -5.50 3.05
N PRO A 73 3.89 -6.38 4.03
CA PRO A 73 3.79 -7.82 3.81
C PRO A 73 2.33 -8.33 3.74
N ASP A 74 1.37 -7.59 4.26
CA ASP A 74 0.00 -8.02 4.47
C ASP A 74 -1.07 -7.04 3.96
N GLY A 75 -0.65 -5.84 3.53
CA GLY A 75 -1.55 -4.81 3.05
C GLY A 75 -2.32 -4.05 4.15
N LEU A 76 -2.02 -4.31 5.42
CA LEU A 76 -2.69 -3.61 6.52
C LEU A 76 -2.11 -2.20 6.72
N MET A 77 -2.99 -1.24 6.95
CA MET A 77 -2.59 0.09 7.41
C MET A 77 -2.11 -0.01 8.85
N PRO A 78 -0.85 0.33 9.16
CA PRO A 78 -0.39 0.36 10.54
C PRO A 78 -1.16 1.38 11.38
N GLU A 79 -1.49 1.04 12.62
CA GLU A 79 -2.30 1.91 13.50
C GLU A 79 -1.72 3.34 13.61
N ALA A 80 -0.41 3.47 13.71
CA ALA A 80 0.26 4.76 13.79
C ALA A 80 0.39 5.49 12.45
N GLY A 81 0.14 4.82 11.33
CA GLY A 81 0.32 5.37 9.98
C GLY A 81 -0.51 6.62 9.72
N PRO A 82 -1.83 6.57 9.87
CA PRO A 82 -2.70 7.73 9.65
C PRO A 82 -2.38 8.92 10.53
N ALA A 83 -2.03 8.68 11.81
CA ALA A 83 -1.62 9.73 12.72
C ALA A 83 -0.31 10.41 12.29
N THR A 84 0.66 9.65 11.83
CA THR A 84 1.92 10.18 11.29
C THR A 84 1.66 11.00 10.03
N ALA A 85 0.83 10.50 9.12
CA ALA A 85 0.45 11.22 7.90
C ALA A 85 -0.26 12.54 8.20
N LEU A 86 -1.23 12.53 9.13
CA LEU A 86 -1.94 13.75 9.51
C LEU A 86 -1.00 14.79 10.14
N ARG A 87 -0.11 14.37 11.01
CA ARG A 87 0.87 15.27 11.63
C ARG A 87 1.77 15.94 10.59
N MET A 88 2.24 15.15 9.61
CA MET A 88 3.03 15.68 8.50
C MET A 88 2.21 16.67 7.67
N LEU A 89 1.00 16.31 7.27
CA LEU A 89 0.13 17.17 6.48
C LEU A 89 -0.17 18.49 7.20
N LYS A 90 -0.49 18.47 8.48
CA LYS A 90 -0.71 19.68 9.28
C LYS A 90 0.51 20.59 9.35
N THR A 91 1.70 20.03 9.27
CA THR A 91 2.95 20.81 9.29
C THR A 91 3.17 21.57 7.98
N PHE A 92 2.84 20.97 6.84
CA PHE A 92 3.16 21.49 5.51
C PHE A 92 1.96 22.10 4.78
N GLU A 93 0.73 21.82 5.23
CA GLU A 93 -0.50 22.32 4.61
C GLU A 93 -1.27 23.18 5.61
N PRO A 94 -1.14 24.54 5.51
CA PRO A 94 -1.76 25.45 6.48
C PRO A 94 -3.29 25.30 6.58
N SER A 95 -3.96 24.91 5.49
CA SER A 95 -5.41 24.73 5.47
C SER A 95 -5.90 23.60 6.38
N LEU A 96 -5.00 22.70 6.77
CA LEU A 96 -5.31 21.57 7.64
C LEU A 96 -4.91 21.78 9.10
N ALA A 97 -4.14 22.85 9.40
CA ALA A 97 -3.58 23.07 10.74
C ALA A 97 -4.64 23.04 11.84
N ASP A 98 -5.78 23.71 11.63
CA ASP A 98 -6.88 23.83 12.59
C ASP A 98 -7.99 22.78 12.39
N LYS A 99 -7.85 21.86 11.43
CA LYS A 99 -8.87 20.87 11.15
C LYS A 99 -8.79 19.70 12.14
N SER A 100 -9.96 19.28 12.63
CA SER A 100 -10.12 18.02 13.36
C SER A 100 -10.57 16.94 12.39
N ILE A 101 -9.77 15.88 12.27
CA ILE A 101 -10.03 14.76 11.35
C ILE A 101 -10.16 13.48 12.18
N ASP A 102 -11.29 12.80 12.04
CA ASP A 102 -11.48 11.48 12.62
C ASP A 102 -10.76 10.43 11.77
N LEU A 103 -9.58 10.02 12.23
CA LEU A 103 -8.74 9.08 11.51
C LEU A 103 -9.40 7.72 11.28
N ALA A 104 -10.28 7.29 12.19
CA ALA A 104 -11.00 6.02 12.04
C ALA A 104 -11.92 5.99 10.81
N LYS A 105 -12.30 7.15 10.28
CA LYS A 105 -13.12 7.28 9.07
C LYS A 105 -12.30 7.40 7.78
N THR A 106 -10.98 7.46 7.87
CA THR A 106 -10.11 7.69 6.71
C THR A 106 -9.61 6.41 6.06
N TYR A 107 -9.73 5.27 6.72
CA TYR A 107 -9.28 3.99 6.19
C TYR A 107 -10.05 2.82 6.80
N THR A 108 -9.93 1.66 6.19
CA THR A 108 -10.39 0.39 6.76
C THR A 108 -9.42 -0.73 6.42
N ASN A 109 -9.15 -1.59 7.39
CA ASN A 109 -8.39 -2.81 7.22
C ASN A 109 -9.26 -4.05 6.98
N ALA A 110 -10.59 -3.90 6.96
CA ALA A 110 -11.51 -5.04 6.90
C ALA A 110 -11.30 -5.89 5.64
N PHE A 111 -11.12 -5.27 4.50
CA PHE A 111 -10.93 -5.97 3.22
C PHE A 111 -9.56 -6.66 3.14
N ALA A 112 -8.50 -6.00 3.59
CA ALA A 112 -7.16 -6.57 3.63
C ALA A 112 -7.08 -7.76 4.60
N ARG A 113 -7.73 -7.69 5.76
CA ARG A 113 -7.80 -8.82 6.71
C ARG A 113 -8.46 -10.05 6.11
N ARG A 114 -9.57 -9.89 5.38
CA ARG A 114 -10.23 -11.00 4.68
C ARG A 114 -9.39 -11.59 3.57
N ALA A 115 -8.65 -10.73 2.86
CA ALA A 115 -7.73 -11.15 1.81
C ALA A 115 -6.53 -11.90 2.38
N ASP A 116 -5.99 -11.49 3.52
CA ASP A 116 -4.86 -12.13 4.18
C ASP A 116 -5.21 -13.57 4.60
N VAL A 117 -6.40 -13.79 5.15
CA VAL A 117 -6.90 -15.14 5.46
C VAL A 117 -6.94 -16.02 4.21
N LYS A 118 -7.36 -15.48 3.08
CA LYS A 118 -7.46 -16.21 1.81
C LYS A 118 -6.09 -16.59 1.24
N TYR A 119 -5.07 -15.75 1.42
CA TYR A 119 -3.74 -15.92 0.81
C TYR A 119 -2.61 -16.17 1.81
N SER A 120 -2.96 -16.41 3.05
CA SER A 120 -1.99 -16.73 4.13
C SER A 120 -1.30 -18.09 3.97
#